data_a2de92d96eef32bc7f84dd8619c97130
#
_entry.id   a2de92d96eef32bc7f84dd8619c97130
#
_cell.length_a   1.000
_cell.length_b   1.000
_cell.length_c   1.000
_cell.angle_alpha   90.00
_cell.angle_beta   90.00
_cell.angle_gamma   90.00
#
_symmetry.space_group_name_H-M   'P 1'
#
loop_
_entity.id
_entity.type
_entity.pdbx_description
1 polymer ?
#
loop_
_entity_poly.entity_id
_entity_poly.type
_entity_poly.pdbx_seq_one_letter_code
_entity_poly.pdbx_strand_id
1 'polypeptide(L)'
;MRITAALDRSSIGIEICEFRSAKRQAAALDRAARLAALLANQYRIPASRIVPHKHWPRWDFKYGKPCPRILLQRDSKTPGGWRTGAKWTRFMDAVARYR
;
A
#
# COMPACT_ATOMS: atom_id res chain seq x y z
N MET A 1 -5.90 4.05 10.81
CA MET A 1 -4.61 3.84 10.14
C MET A 1 -3.50 3.81 11.17
N ARG A 2 -2.58 2.93 11.02
CA ARG A 2 -1.48 2.76 11.97
C ARG A 2 -0.16 2.66 11.21
N ILE A 3 0.87 3.34 11.74
CA ILE A 3 2.23 3.21 11.24
C ILE A 3 2.94 2.19 12.11
N THR A 4 3.56 1.19 11.50
CA THR A 4 4.36 0.22 12.19
C THR A 4 5.82 0.35 11.74
N ALA A 5 6.76 0.23 12.68
CA ALA A 5 8.15 0.08 12.30
C ALA A 5 8.31 -1.23 11.53
N ALA A 6 9.01 -1.19 10.42
CA ALA A 6 9.30 -2.41 9.68
C ALA A 6 10.25 -3.31 10.46
N LEU A 7 10.23 -4.60 10.17
CA LEU A 7 11.12 -5.58 10.79
C LEU A 7 12.59 -5.29 10.52
N ASP A 8 12.91 -4.63 9.43
CA ASP A 8 14.23 -4.08 9.21
C ASP A 8 14.18 -2.55 9.32
N ARG A 9 15.33 -1.95 9.59
CA ARG A 9 15.45 -0.51 9.85
C ARG A 9 15.34 0.36 8.60
N SER A 10 15.17 -0.25 7.42
CA SER A 10 15.25 0.45 6.15
C SER A 10 13.91 0.81 5.56
N SER A 11 12.79 0.42 6.21
CA SER A 11 11.46 0.69 5.65
C SER A 11 10.46 1.12 6.73
N ILE A 12 9.40 1.77 6.26
CA ILE A 12 8.27 2.23 7.08
C ILE A 12 7.02 1.53 6.58
N GLY A 13 6.26 0.91 7.50
CA GLY A 13 5.00 0.27 7.16
C GLY A 13 3.80 1.15 7.50
N ILE A 14 2.82 1.18 6.60
CA ILE A 14 1.54 1.82 6.82
C ILE A 14 0.47 0.74 6.69
N GLU A 15 -0.35 0.58 7.72
CA GLU A 15 -1.52 -0.30 7.66
C GLU A 15 -2.76 0.51 7.34
N ILE A 16 -3.57 0.01 6.42
CA ILE A 16 -4.83 0.66 6.02
C ILE A 16 -5.98 -0.22 6.50
N CYS A 17 -6.85 0.36 7.34
CA CYS A 17 -8.02 -0.35 7.82
C CYS A 17 -9.01 -0.62 6.69
N GLU A 18 -9.62 -1.80 6.69
CA GLU A 18 -10.70 -2.14 5.79
C GLU A 18 -12.04 -1.85 6.45
N PHE A 19 -12.97 -1.25 5.71
CA PHE A 19 -14.31 -0.92 6.16
C PHE A 19 -15.34 -1.45 5.18
N ARG A 20 -16.52 -1.83 5.68
CA ARG A 20 -17.65 -2.20 4.82
C ARG A 20 -18.27 -0.99 4.14
N SER A 21 -18.25 0.17 4.81
CA SER A 21 -18.76 1.43 4.24
C SER A 21 -17.79 1.96 3.19
N ALA A 22 -18.28 2.18 1.97
CA ALA A 22 -17.48 2.76 0.89
C ALA A 22 -16.98 4.16 1.25
N LYS A 23 -17.80 4.95 1.95
CA LYS A 23 -17.43 6.31 2.38
C LYS A 23 -16.28 6.27 3.38
N ARG A 24 -16.37 5.39 4.38
CA ARG A 24 -15.30 5.24 5.39
C ARG A 24 -14.02 4.68 4.76
N GLN A 25 -14.16 3.76 3.82
CA GLN A 25 -13.00 3.19 3.12
C GLN A 25 -12.30 4.26 2.29
N ALA A 26 -13.05 5.08 1.56
CA ALA A 26 -12.48 6.19 0.79
C ALA A 26 -11.74 7.19 1.69
N ALA A 27 -12.30 7.50 2.86
CA ALA A 27 -11.65 8.39 3.84
C ALA A 27 -10.35 7.78 4.37
N ALA A 28 -10.34 6.48 4.65
CA ALA A 28 -9.14 5.79 5.13
C ALA A 28 -8.03 5.78 4.07
N LEU A 29 -8.39 5.54 2.81
CA LEU A 29 -7.44 5.57 1.70
C LEU A 29 -6.88 6.97 1.47
N ASP A 30 -7.70 7.99 1.59
CA ASP A 30 -7.25 9.38 1.47
C ASP A 30 -6.25 9.75 2.57
N ARG A 31 -6.53 9.37 3.82
CA ARG A 31 -5.59 9.59 4.93
C ARG A 31 -4.28 8.84 4.71
N ALA A 32 -4.36 7.61 4.22
CA ALA A 32 -3.17 6.81 3.93
C ALA A 32 -2.32 7.48 2.83
N ALA A 33 -2.96 8.00 1.79
CA ALA A 33 -2.25 8.71 0.71
C ALA A 33 -1.57 9.98 1.24
N ARG A 34 -2.24 10.75 2.10
CA ARG A 34 -1.66 11.95 2.73
C ARG A 34 -0.47 11.60 3.60
N LEU A 35 -0.58 10.55 4.41
CA LEU A 35 0.52 10.11 5.26
C LEU A 35 1.69 9.61 4.44
N ALA A 36 1.43 8.81 3.40
CA ALA A 36 2.48 8.32 2.51
C ALA A 36 3.23 9.49 1.85
N ALA A 37 2.49 10.50 1.40
CA ALA A 37 3.07 11.71 0.81
C ALA A 37 3.95 12.46 1.83
N LEU A 38 3.45 12.65 3.05
CA LEU A 38 4.20 13.31 4.12
C LEU A 38 5.50 12.59 4.42
N LEU A 39 5.44 11.27 4.59
CA LEU A 39 6.63 10.45 4.90
C LEU A 39 7.60 10.43 3.71
N ALA A 40 7.08 10.35 2.49
CA ALA A 40 7.91 10.36 1.30
C ALA A 40 8.68 11.68 1.15
N ASN A 41 8.04 12.80 1.48
CA ASN A 41 8.70 14.10 1.49
C ASN A 41 9.72 14.23 2.62
N GLN A 42 9.35 13.77 3.82
CA GLN A 42 10.21 13.87 4.99
C GLN A 42 11.49 13.06 4.84
N TYR A 43 11.39 11.86 4.29
CA TYR A 43 12.51 10.93 4.16
C TYR A 43 13.05 10.83 2.74
N ARG A 44 12.58 11.69 1.83
CA ARG A 44 13.01 11.71 0.41
C ARG A 44 12.88 10.35 -0.27
N ILE A 45 11.71 9.73 -0.07
CA ILE A 45 11.41 8.41 -0.66
C ILE A 45 10.84 8.61 -2.07
N PRO A 46 11.47 8.07 -3.12
CA PRO A 46 10.91 8.18 -4.47
C PRO A 46 9.66 7.31 -4.60
N ALA A 47 8.75 7.69 -5.51
CA ALA A 47 7.51 6.97 -5.74
C ALA A 47 7.73 5.49 -6.06
N SER A 48 8.81 5.17 -6.76
CA SER A 48 9.17 3.79 -7.11
C SER A 48 9.47 2.90 -5.89
N ARG A 49 9.69 3.49 -4.72
CA ARG A 49 9.94 2.76 -3.48
C ARG A 49 8.71 2.72 -2.56
N ILE A 50 7.60 3.28 -2.98
CA ILE A 50 6.32 3.13 -2.30
C ILE A 50 5.65 1.90 -2.91
N VAL A 51 5.62 0.81 -2.18
CA VAL A 51 5.17 -0.49 -2.68
C VAL A 51 4.17 -1.12 -1.72
N PRO A 52 3.24 -1.97 -2.22
CA PRO A 52 2.38 -2.72 -1.32
C PRO A 52 3.19 -3.78 -0.57
N HIS A 53 2.67 -4.22 0.58
CA HIS A 53 3.32 -5.27 1.36
C HIS A 53 3.56 -6.54 0.52
N LYS A 54 2.67 -6.80 -0.42
CA LYS A 54 2.78 -7.91 -1.38
C LYS A 54 4.10 -7.91 -2.17
N HIS A 55 4.74 -6.78 -2.29
CA HIS A 55 6.02 -6.66 -3.00
C HIS A 55 7.11 -7.59 -2.43
N TRP A 56 7.02 -7.90 -1.12
CA TRP A 56 8.04 -8.66 -0.41
C TRP A 56 7.63 -10.13 -0.23
N PRO A 57 8.29 -11.09 -0.94
CA PRO A 57 8.09 -12.51 -0.66
C PRO A 57 8.46 -12.85 0.78
N ARG A 58 7.73 -13.81 1.35
CA ARG A 58 7.95 -14.29 2.73
C ARG A 58 7.98 -15.80 2.73
N TRP A 59 8.50 -16.38 3.83
CA TRP A 59 8.52 -17.83 4.01
C TRP A 59 7.11 -18.46 4.02
N ASP A 60 6.09 -17.72 4.50
CA ASP A 60 4.70 -18.14 4.55
C ASP A 60 3.86 -17.66 3.34
N PHE A 61 4.39 -16.71 2.56
CA PHE A 61 3.77 -16.20 1.35
C PHE A 61 4.83 -16.05 0.24
N LYS A 62 4.98 -17.10 -0.54
CA LYS A 62 6.01 -17.18 -1.59
C LYS A 62 5.97 -16.00 -2.57
N TYR A 63 4.76 -15.51 -2.87
CA TYR A 63 4.55 -14.42 -3.83
C TYR A 63 4.16 -13.11 -3.15
N GLY A 64 4.44 -12.99 -1.83
CA GLY A 64 4.06 -11.84 -1.02
C GLY A 64 2.65 -11.95 -0.47
N LYS A 65 2.46 -11.46 0.76
CA LYS A 65 1.15 -11.40 1.38
C LYS A 65 0.22 -10.47 0.58
N PRO A 66 -1.03 -10.85 0.27
CA PRO A 66 -1.95 -9.99 -0.47
C PRO A 66 -2.46 -8.83 0.39
N CYS A 67 -1.59 -7.85 0.61
CA CYS A 67 -1.81 -6.70 1.48
C CYS A 67 -1.21 -5.44 0.84
N PRO A 68 -1.87 -4.31 0.85
CA PRO A 68 -3.25 -4.09 1.29
C PRO A 68 -4.25 -4.57 0.23
N ARG A 69 -5.04 -5.56 0.60
CA ARG A 69 -5.97 -6.22 -0.33
C ARG A 69 -6.93 -5.24 -1.02
N ILE A 70 -7.35 -4.20 -0.31
CA ILE A 70 -8.24 -3.17 -0.84
C ILE A 70 -7.64 -2.40 -2.03
N LEU A 71 -6.31 -2.37 -2.15
CA LEU A 71 -5.60 -1.72 -3.26
C LEU A 71 -5.04 -2.71 -4.27
N LEU A 72 -5.31 -4.00 -4.10
CA LEU A 72 -4.86 -5.04 -5.01
C LEU A 72 -6.01 -5.54 -5.87
N GLN A 73 -5.67 -6.27 -6.92
CA GLN A 73 -6.61 -6.85 -7.86
C GLN A 73 -6.36 -8.35 -7.96
N ARG A 74 -7.44 -9.13 -7.91
CA ARG A 74 -7.34 -10.58 -8.16
C ARG A 74 -7.02 -10.84 -9.63
N ASP A 75 -6.07 -11.73 -9.85
CA ASP A 75 -5.69 -12.12 -11.20
C ASP A 75 -5.16 -13.56 -11.17
N SER A 76 -5.95 -14.49 -11.68
CA SER A 76 -5.60 -15.92 -11.69
C SER A 76 -4.36 -16.23 -12.50
N LYS A 77 -3.95 -15.35 -13.41
CA LYS A 77 -2.76 -15.51 -14.24
C LYS A 77 -1.48 -15.01 -13.56
N THR A 78 -1.62 -14.26 -12.48
CA THR A 78 -0.48 -13.77 -11.71
C THR A 78 -0.11 -14.81 -10.65
N PRO A 79 1.18 -15.16 -10.48
CA PRO A 79 1.59 -16.01 -9.38
C PRO A 79 1.12 -15.45 -8.04
N GLY A 80 0.46 -16.30 -7.23
CA GLY A 80 -0.14 -15.87 -5.97
C GLY A 80 -1.55 -15.32 -6.09
N GLY A 81 -2.07 -15.08 -7.30
CA GLY A 81 -3.46 -14.70 -7.55
C GLY A 81 -3.81 -13.22 -7.34
N TRP A 82 -2.83 -12.38 -7.05
CA TRP A 82 -3.04 -10.95 -6.79
C TRP A 82 -1.99 -10.10 -7.47
N ARG A 83 -2.38 -8.91 -7.93
CA ARG A 83 -1.46 -7.94 -8.53
C ARG A 83 -1.89 -6.51 -8.23
N THR A 84 -1.00 -5.56 -8.48
CA THR A 84 -1.35 -4.15 -8.54
C THR A 84 -2.08 -3.86 -9.86
N GLY A 85 -3.01 -2.92 -9.83
CA GLY A 85 -3.78 -2.52 -11.00
C GLY A 85 -4.31 -1.10 -10.82
N ALA A 86 -5.51 -0.83 -11.34
CA ALA A 86 -6.10 0.51 -11.33
C ALA A 86 -6.26 1.10 -9.93
N LYS A 87 -6.61 0.27 -8.94
CA LYS A 87 -6.78 0.74 -7.56
C LYS A 87 -5.47 1.26 -6.98
N TRP A 88 -4.38 0.54 -7.20
CA TRP A 88 -3.06 0.96 -6.75
C TRP A 88 -2.62 2.23 -7.48
N THR A 89 -2.83 2.30 -8.78
CA THR A 89 -2.49 3.47 -9.59
C THR A 89 -3.22 4.71 -9.07
N ARG A 90 -4.53 4.61 -8.78
CA ARG A 90 -5.30 5.72 -8.23
C ARG A 90 -4.80 6.15 -6.87
N PHE A 91 -4.39 5.20 -6.02
CA PHE A 91 -3.79 5.51 -4.73
C PHE A 91 -2.48 6.27 -4.90
N MET A 92 -1.61 5.82 -5.81
CA MET A 92 -0.33 6.50 -6.07
C MET A 92 -0.53 7.88 -6.70
N ASP A 93 -1.56 8.05 -7.53
CA ASP A 93 -1.92 9.37 -8.06
C ASP A 93 -2.33 10.32 -6.92
N ALA A 94 -3.08 9.82 -5.94
CA ALA A 94 -3.44 10.60 -4.77
C ALA A 94 -2.20 10.98 -3.94
N VAL A 95 -1.28 10.04 -3.74
CA VAL A 95 0.00 10.32 -3.07
C VAL A 95 0.74 11.45 -3.80
N ALA A 96 0.83 11.36 -5.12
CA ALA A 96 1.51 12.38 -5.92
C ALA A 96 0.86 13.77 -5.78
N ARG A 97 -0.48 13.82 -5.71
CA ARG A 97 -1.19 15.08 -5.51
C ARG A 97 -0.89 15.72 -4.16
N TYR A 98 -0.65 14.92 -3.12
CA TYR A 98 -0.36 15.42 -1.77
C TYR A 98 1.12 15.72 -1.53
N ARG A 99 1.98 15.33 -2.45
CA ARG A 99 3.43 15.58 -2.31
C ARG A 99 3.83 17.06 -2.65
#